data_194fa023a527a99077f57cbb795bdfd8
#
_entry.id   194fa023a527a99077f57cbb795bdfd8
#
_cell.length_a   1.000
_cell.length_b   1.000
_cell.length_c   1.000
_cell.angle_alpha   90.00
_cell.angle_beta   90.00
_cell.angle_gamma   90.00
#
_symmetry.space_group_name_H-M   'P 1'
#
loop_
_entity.id
_entity.type
_entity.pdbx_description
1 polymer ?
#
loop_
_entity_poly.entity_id
_entity_poly.type
_entity_poly.pdbx_seq_one_letter_code
_entity_poly.pdbx_strand_id
1 'polypeptide(L)'
;AHCFVDATGTAGPQGNCARVSGGCVMCALRCPAFGPRTSISGKAGAREMSGSLFEAMSGSCELQKKSLAPWLARNLEERGALVIPIPRYMPRDDRSAPKACQQYALPEFYDNIVLLDTGQVKLMAPFFPMDRLRAIPGFESALYHDPYAGGRGNSIRFTVITPHDLSMKVTGVDNLFCAGEKAGLMVGHTEAICTGTLAGHNAVRKAVGKELLILPSSIACGDLLACIERSLGSPSGLLNKYTFAGGAYYSRMYDSGLYTTDIRRISQRVKDAGLAGIFSRRLL
;
A
#
# COMPACT_ATOMS: atom_id res chain seq x y z
N ALA A 1 -11.24 -24.21 12.10
CA ALA A 1 -11.43 -23.68 10.75
C ALA A 1 -10.73 -24.58 9.74
N HIS A 2 -11.32 -24.77 8.56
CA HIS A 2 -10.72 -25.59 7.50
C HIS A 2 -9.72 -24.80 6.66
N CYS A 3 -9.94 -23.52 6.47
CA CYS A 3 -9.08 -22.61 5.73
C CYS A 3 -8.88 -21.28 6.46
N PHE A 4 -7.79 -20.60 6.16
CA PHE A 4 -7.37 -19.35 6.78
C PHE A 4 -7.00 -18.33 5.72
N VAL A 5 -7.13 -17.02 6.04
CA VAL A 5 -6.67 -15.92 5.19
C VAL A 5 -5.77 -15.02 6.02
N ASP A 6 -4.51 -14.88 5.60
CA ASP A 6 -3.57 -13.91 6.17
C ASP A 6 -3.70 -12.57 5.44
N ALA A 7 -4.28 -11.59 6.10
CA ALA A 7 -4.44 -10.21 5.63
C ALA A 7 -3.75 -9.20 6.57
N THR A 8 -2.68 -9.61 7.27
CA THR A 8 -2.01 -8.82 8.30
C THR A 8 -1.04 -7.77 7.75
N GLY A 9 -0.93 -7.66 6.43
CA GLY A 9 -0.01 -6.74 5.77
C GLY A 9 1.46 -7.16 5.86
N THR A 10 2.35 -6.35 5.32
CA THR A 10 3.78 -6.68 5.21
C THR A 10 4.54 -6.64 6.54
N ALA A 11 4.02 -5.89 7.51
CA ALA A 11 4.69 -5.77 8.82
C ALA A 11 4.41 -6.94 9.77
N GLY A 12 3.41 -7.76 9.48
CA GLY A 12 2.91 -8.77 10.40
C GLY A 12 2.24 -8.20 11.67
N PRO A 13 1.63 -9.03 12.51
CA PRO A 13 0.95 -8.58 13.71
C PRO A 13 1.92 -8.04 14.77
N GLN A 14 1.45 -7.09 15.56
CA GLN A 14 2.19 -6.59 16.72
C GLN A 14 2.53 -7.74 17.68
N GLY A 15 3.67 -7.61 18.36
CA GLY A 15 4.15 -8.64 19.27
C GLY A 15 4.95 -9.77 18.60
N ASN A 16 4.94 -9.89 17.29
CA ASN A 16 5.66 -10.93 16.55
C ASN A 16 7.01 -10.46 15.97
N CYS A 17 7.72 -9.57 16.68
CA CYS A 17 9.04 -9.14 16.27
C CYS A 17 10.01 -10.32 16.18
N ALA A 18 10.76 -10.42 15.09
CA ALA A 18 11.74 -11.48 14.89
C ALA A 18 12.91 -11.42 15.87
N ARG A 19 13.23 -10.24 16.42
CA ARG A 19 14.33 -10.04 17.38
C ARG A 19 13.90 -10.19 18.84
N VAL A 20 12.63 -9.93 19.14
CA VAL A 20 12.10 -9.99 20.51
C VAL A 20 10.87 -10.88 20.49
N SER A 21 11.07 -12.15 20.77
CA SER A 21 9.98 -13.11 20.85
C SER A 21 8.99 -12.71 21.96
N GLY A 22 7.70 -12.72 21.64
CA GLY A 22 6.67 -12.25 22.57
C GLY A 22 6.37 -10.75 22.50
N GLY A 23 7.09 -10.00 21.67
CA GLY A 23 6.89 -8.56 21.46
C GLY A 23 7.46 -7.69 22.60
N CYS A 24 7.37 -6.39 22.39
CA CYS A 24 7.72 -5.41 23.41
C CYS A 24 6.82 -4.17 23.29
N VAL A 25 6.81 -3.32 24.30
CA VAL A 25 6.02 -2.08 24.34
C VAL A 25 6.33 -1.12 23.18
N MET A 26 7.54 -1.17 22.64
CA MET A 26 7.98 -0.34 21.52
C MET A 26 7.18 -0.58 20.23
N CYS A 27 6.52 -1.74 20.08
CA CYS A 27 5.62 -1.96 18.95
C CYS A 27 4.44 -0.96 18.92
N ALA A 28 3.91 -0.61 20.09
CA ALA A 28 2.86 0.40 20.21
C ALA A 28 3.37 1.81 19.86
N LEU A 29 4.66 2.05 20.05
CA LEU A 29 5.34 3.31 19.73
C LEU A 29 5.92 3.34 18.30
N ARG A 30 5.49 2.44 17.43
CA ARG A 30 5.92 2.37 16.01
C ARG A 30 7.44 2.18 15.87
N CYS A 31 8.00 1.25 16.60
CA CYS A 31 9.43 0.99 16.64
C CYS A 31 10.03 0.73 15.25
N PRO A 32 10.96 1.56 14.77
CA PRO A 32 11.69 1.32 13.52
C PRO A 32 12.92 0.43 13.73
N ALA A 33 13.33 0.20 14.99
CA ALA A 33 14.66 -0.33 15.32
C ALA A 33 14.73 -1.86 15.37
N PHE A 34 13.60 -2.56 15.53
CA PHE A 34 13.61 -4.00 15.80
C PHE A 34 13.36 -4.91 14.60
N GLY A 35 13.17 -4.34 13.43
CA GLY A 35 13.09 -5.11 12.18
C GLY A 35 11.74 -5.79 11.93
N PRO A 36 11.70 -6.71 10.97
CA PRO A 36 10.47 -7.33 10.52
C PRO A 36 9.83 -8.18 11.62
N ARG A 37 8.52 -8.25 11.59
CA ARG A 37 7.73 -9.13 12.44
C ARG A 37 7.53 -10.46 11.74
N THR A 38 7.54 -11.55 12.50
CA THR A 38 7.18 -12.86 11.98
C THR A 38 5.70 -12.86 11.61
N SER A 39 5.38 -13.19 10.38
CA SER A 39 4.01 -13.22 9.90
C SER A 39 3.30 -14.52 10.31
N ILE A 40 1.97 -14.51 10.18
CA ILE A 40 1.15 -15.71 10.38
C ILE A 40 1.49 -16.76 9.30
N SER A 41 1.64 -16.33 8.05
CA SER A 41 2.03 -17.21 6.95
C SER A 41 3.40 -17.85 7.19
N GLY A 42 4.40 -17.08 7.65
CA GLY A 42 5.72 -17.62 7.98
C GLY A 42 5.67 -18.62 9.14
N LYS A 43 4.86 -18.35 10.18
CA LYS A 43 4.65 -19.30 11.29
C LYS A 43 3.95 -20.59 10.84
N ALA A 44 3.10 -20.51 9.82
CA ALA A 44 2.44 -21.66 9.21
C ALA A 44 3.35 -22.46 8.26
N GLY A 45 4.61 -22.04 8.08
CA GLY A 45 5.58 -22.73 7.25
C GLY A 45 5.69 -22.20 5.81
N ALA A 46 5.02 -21.10 5.48
CA ALA A 46 5.19 -20.47 4.17
C ALA A 46 6.61 -19.94 4.03
N ARG A 47 7.23 -20.17 2.87
CA ARG A 47 8.54 -19.60 2.52
C ARG A 47 8.32 -18.15 2.05
N GLU A 48 8.43 -17.22 2.97
CA GLU A 48 8.24 -15.81 2.66
C GLU A 48 9.42 -15.22 1.88
N MET A 49 9.10 -14.22 1.05
CA MET A 49 10.07 -13.43 0.32
C MET A 49 10.24 -12.09 1.03
N SER A 50 11.47 -11.67 1.24
CA SER A 50 11.77 -10.29 1.63
C SER A 50 12.30 -9.56 0.40
N GLY A 51 11.71 -8.43 0.07
CA GLY A 51 12.26 -7.54 -0.95
C GLY A 51 13.63 -7.00 -0.53
N SER A 52 14.47 -6.65 -1.49
CA SER A 52 15.78 -6.03 -1.24
C SER A 52 15.66 -4.66 -0.55
N LEU A 53 14.52 -4.03 -0.62
CA LEU A 53 14.15 -2.86 0.17
C LEU A 53 13.44 -3.35 1.43
N PHE A 54 14.20 -3.61 2.46
CA PHE A 54 13.68 -4.01 3.78
C PHE A 54 12.76 -2.96 4.40
N GLU A 55 12.82 -1.72 3.92
CA GLU A 55 12.05 -0.59 4.45
C GLU A 55 11.34 0.14 3.29
N ALA A 56 10.04 -0.04 3.21
CA ALA A 56 9.21 0.80 2.37
C ALA A 56 8.51 1.83 3.25
N MET A 57 8.73 3.10 2.98
CA MET A 57 7.97 4.17 3.63
C MET A 57 6.53 4.14 3.15
N SER A 58 5.60 4.18 4.07
CA SER A 58 4.19 4.36 3.77
C SER A 58 3.63 5.51 4.60
N GLY A 59 2.53 6.06 4.14
CA GLY A 59 1.93 7.22 4.75
C GLY A 59 2.56 8.53 4.27
N SER A 60 2.23 9.58 4.97
CA SER A 60 2.65 10.95 4.69
C SER A 60 3.45 11.47 5.85
N CYS A 61 4.34 12.41 5.57
CA CYS A 61 4.99 13.19 6.58
C CYS A 61 3.94 14.01 7.36
N GLU A 62 4.04 14.05 8.68
CA GLU A 62 3.14 14.85 9.51
C GLU A 62 3.91 15.98 10.20
N LEU A 63 3.34 17.18 10.15
CA LEU A 63 3.88 18.37 10.78
C LEU A 63 2.99 18.83 11.93
N GLN A 64 3.57 19.45 12.94
CA GLN A 64 2.82 20.11 14.00
C GLN A 64 2.17 21.38 13.44
N LYS A 65 0.83 21.46 13.42
CA LYS A 65 0.11 22.64 12.89
C LYS A 65 0.57 23.95 13.52
N LYS A 66 0.77 23.96 14.83
CA LYS A 66 1.24 25.12 15.60
C LYS A 66 2.66 25.60 15.25
N SER A 67 3.43 24.81 14.53
CA SER A 67 4.77 25.17 14.07
C SER A 67 4.81 25.85 12.71
N LEU A 68 3.67 25.92 12.03
CA LEU A 68 3.52 26.66 10.79
C LEU A 68 3.25 28.13 11.07
N ALA A 69 3.58 28.99 10.09
CA ALA A 69 3.22 30.41 10.18
C ALA A 69 1.69 30.57 10.36
N PRO A 70 1.23 31.54 11.18
CA PRO A 70 -0.20 31.70 11.51
C PRO A 70 -1.10 31.89 10.28
N TRP A 71 -0.61 32.54 9.24
CA TRP A 71 -1.36 32.72 8.01
C TRP A 71 -1.54 31.39 7.24
N LEU A 72 -0.52 30.53 7.26
CA LEU A 72 -0.56 29.24 6.61
C LEU A 72 -1.49 28.27 7.35
N ALA A 73 -1.39 28.25 8.69
CA ALA A 73 -2.26 27.42 9.52
C ALA A 73 -3.75 27.80 9.37
N ARG A 74 -4.07 29.11 9.38
CA ARG A 74 -5.45 29.60 9.16
C ARG A 74 -6.00 29.22 7.79
N ASN A 75 -5.22 29.47 6.72
CA ASN A 75 -5.67 29.09 5.38
C ASN A 75 -5.92 27.58 5.25
N LEU A 76 -5.10 26.76 5.92
CA LEU A 76 -5.29 25.32 5.93
C LEU A 76 -6.56 24.91 6.70
N GLU A 77 -6.84 25.53 7.84
CA GLU A 77 -8.06 25.29 8.62
C GLU A 77 -9.32 25.69 7.84
N GLU A 78 -9.28 26.82 7.15
CA GLU A 78 -10.42 27.30 6.37
C GLU A 78 -10.73 26.44 5.14
N ARG A 79 -9.70 25.89 4.49
CA ARG A 79 -9.83 25.18 3.22
C ARG A 79 -9.73 23.66 3.33
N GLY A 80 -9.23 23.15 4.45
CA GLY A 80 -8.97 21.74 4.66
C GLY A 80 -7.78 21.18 3.87
N ALA A 81 -7.39 21.83 2.77
CA ALA A 81 -6.25 21.46 1.93
C ALA A 81 -5.58 22.70 1.32
N LEU A 82 -4.26 22.63 1.15
CA LEU A 82 -3.48 23.67 0.46
C LEU A 82 -2.48 23.05 -0.51
N VAL A 83 -2.31 23.69 -1.65
CA VAL A 83 -1.28 23.37 -2.64
C VAL A 83 -0.32 24.54 -2.74
N ILE A 84 0.95 24.31 -2.43
CA ILE A 84 1.99 25.34 -2.38
C ILE A 84 3.07 24.93 -3.39
N PRO A 85 3.27 25.70 -4.46
CA PRO A 85 4.33 25.41 -5.44
C PRO A 85 5.71 25.39 -4.79
N ILE A 86 6.50 24.37 -5.11
CA ILE A 86 7.89 24.32 -4.66
C ILE A 86 8.69 25.38 -5.44
N PRO A 87 9.47 26.23 -4.75
CA PRO A 87 10.27 27.23 -5.42
C PRO A 87 11.19 26.63 -6.49
N ARG A 88 11.29 27.27 -7.65
CA ARG A 88 12.05 26.75 -8.81
C ARG A 88 13.55 26.57 -8.53
N TYR A 89 14.09 27.32 -7.57
CA TYR A 89 15.49 27.21 -7.16
C TYR A 89 15.79 26.00 -6.27
N MET A 90 14.75 25.29 -5.77
CA MET A 90 14.95 24.10 -4.98
C MET A 90 15.25 22.90 -5.87
N PRO A 91 16.26 22.07 -5.50
CA PRO A 91 16.48 20.81 -6.18
C PRO A 91 15.23 19.94 -6.09
N ARG A 92 14.84 19.38 -7.22
CA ARG A 92 13.74 18.42 -7.30
C ARG A 92 14.32 17.03 -7.09
N ASP A 93 14.21 16.52 -5.88
CA ASP A 93 14.56 15.13 -5.60
C ASP A 93 13.40 14.22 -5.97
N ASP A 94 13.72 13.02 -6.39
CA ASP A 94 12.71 11.97 -6.55
C ASP A 94 12.17 11.56 -5.16
N ARG A 95 11.15 12.27 -4.72
CA ARG A 95 10.46 12.04 -3.44
C ARG A 95 9.49 10.87 -3.48
N SER A 96 9.26 10.31 -4.66
CA SER A 96 8.39 9.15 -4.84
C SER A 96 9.14 7.83 -4.63
N ALA A 97 10.46 7.80 -4.89
CA ALA A 97 11.27 6.60 -4.83
C ALA A 97 11.19 5.83 -3.51
N PRO A 98 11.21 6.48 -2.33
CA PRO A 98 11.12 5.76 -1.06
C PRO A 98 9.69 5.39 -0.67
N LYS A 99 8.66 5.73 -1.44
CA LYS A 99 7.28 5.45 -1.09
C LYS A 99 6.81 4.10 -1.63
N ALA A 100 6.19 3.30 -0.76
CA ALA A 100 5.67 1.98 -1.11
C ALA A 100 4.57 2.06 -2.19
N CYS A 101 3.72 3.09 -2.18
CA CYS A 101 2.76 3.36 -3.24
C CYS A 101 3.23 4.54 -4.08
N GLN A 102 3.22 4.40 -5.38
CA GLN A 102 3.60 5.45 -6.32
C GLN A 102 2.50 6.52 -6.51
N GLN A 103 1.52 6.54 -5.63
CA GLN A 103 0.37 7.46 -5.69
C GLN A 103 0.76 8.94 -5.76
N TYR A 104 1.92 9.29 -5.20
CA TYR A 104 2.44 10.66 -5.20
C TYR A 104 3.54 10.90 -6.24
N ALA A 105 3.70 9.99 -7.19
CA ALA A 105 4.59 10.18 -8.33
C ALA A 105 4.00 11.09 -9.42
N LEU A 106 2.76 11.55 -9.25
CA LEU A 106 2.14 12.49 -10.16
C LEU A 106 2.83 13.86 -10.08
N PRO A 107 2.99 14.57 -11.22
CA PRO A 107 3.63 15.88 -11.27
C PRO A 107 3.05 16.88 -10.26
N GLU A 108 1.74 16.83 -10.04
CA GLU A 108 1.03 17.69 -9.07
C GLU A 108 1.56 17.54 -7.65
N PHE A 109 1.96 16.34 -7.22
CA PHE A 109 2.57 16.08 -5.92
C PHE A 109 4.09 16.26 -5.92
N TYR A 110 4.70 16.16 -7.09
CA TYR A 110 6.14 16.28 -7.25
C TYR A 110 6.57 17.74 -7.28
N ASP A 111 5.80 18.58 -7.96
CA ASP A 111 6.08 20.01 -8.15
C ASP A 111 5.52 20.89 -7.02
N ASN A 112 4.73 20.33 -6.12
CA ASN A 112 4.05 21.08 -5.07
C ASN A 112 4.22 20.44 -3.69
N ILE A 113 4.07 21.25 -2.66
CA ILE A 113 3.75 20.83 -1.30
C ILE A 113 2.23 20.80 -1.21
N VAL A 114 1.68 19.63 -1.00
CA VAL A 114 0.24 19.45 -0.77
C VAL A 114 0.04 19.16 0.72
N LEU A 115 -0.72 20.01 1.39
CA LEU A 115 -1.06 19.89 2.80
C LEU A 115 -2.53 19.51 2.95
N LEU A 116 -2.82 18.65 3.92
CA LEU A 116 -4.17 18.34 4.36
C LEU A 116 -4.30 18.61 5.86
N ASP A 117 -5.42 19.19 6.27
CA ASP A 117 -5.79 19.32 7.67
C ASP A 117 -6.43 18.03 8.17
N THR A 118 -5.76 17.37 9.10
CA THR A 118 -6.26 16.13 9.74
C THR A 118 -6.19 16.23 11.27
N GLY A 119 -6.25 17.48 11.80
CA GLY A 119 -5.94 17.80 13.19
C GLY A 119 -4.47 18.16 13.38
N GLN A 120 -3.56 17.38 12.81
CA GLN A 120 -2.19 17.77 12.48
C GLN A 120 -2.11 18.10 10.98
N VAL A 121 -0.97 18.57 10.53
CA VAL A 121 -0.77 18.89 9.11
C VAL A 121 -0.15 17.71 8.41
N LYS A 122 -0.92 17.06 7.54
CA LYS A 122 -0.44 15.97 6.71
C LYS A 122 0.18 16.54 5.44
N LEU A 123 1.49 16.40 5.30
CA LEU A 123 2.20 16.73 4.09
C LEU A 123 2.17 15.51 3.16
N MET A 124 1.60 15.66 1.96
CA MET A 124 1.39 14.58 1.01
C MET A 124 2.69 14.18 0.29
N ALA A 125 3.70 13.87 1.08
CA ALA A 125 4.98 13.32 0.65
C ALA A 125 5.47 12.29 1.68
N PRO A 126 6.14 11.22 1.27
CA PRO A 126 6.63 10.19 2.21
C PRO A 126 7.73 10.74 3.12
N PHE A 127 8.48 11.69 2.64
CA PHE A 127 9.54 12.38 3.34
C PHE A 127 9.79 13.75 2.71
N PHE A 128 10.10 14.74 3.53
CA PHE A 128 10.56 16.05 3.07
C PHE A 128 11.67 16.54 4.02
N PRO A 129 12.89 16.81 3.54
CA PRO A 129 13.97 17.29 4.39
C PRO A 129 13.58 18.59 5.11
N MET A 130 13.76 18.64 6.43
CA MET A 130 13.28 19.75 7.26
C MET A 130 14.00 21.07 6.95
N ASP A 131 15.28 21.01 6.66
CA ASP A 131 16.07 22.18 6.25
C ASP A 131 15.53 22.81 4.96
N ARG A 132 15.16 21.98 3.99
CA ARG A 132 14.53 22.44 2.74
C ARG A 132 13.11 22.95 2.97
N LEU A 133 12.35 22.27 3.81
CA LEU A 133 10.99 22.70 4.11
C LEU A 133 11.00 24.09 4.77
N ARG A 134 11.90 24.31 5.71
CA ARG A 134 12.06 25.60 6.41
C ARG A 134 12.55 26.75 5.53
N ALA A 135 13.11 26.45 4.38
CA ALA A 135 13.47 27.46 3.39
C ALA A 135 12.27 27.96 2.55
N ILE A 136 11.08 27.42 2.77
CA ILE A 136 9.85 27.81 2.07
C ILE A 136 9.03 28.74 2.97
N PRO A 137 8.51 29.87 2.44
CA PRO A 137 7.69 30.79 3.21
C PRO A 137 6.51 30.11 3.91
N GLY A 138 6.39 30.36 5.22
CA GLY A 138 5.36 29.77 6.07
C GLY A 138 5.77 28.50 6.81
N PHE A 139 6.95 27.95 6.50
CA PHE A 139 7.48 26.75 7.15
C PHE A 139 8.75 27.00 7.97
N GLU A 140 9.13 28.21 8.20
CA GLU A 140 10.41 28.60 8.82
C GLU A 140 10.63 27.93 10.19
N SER A 141 9.55 27.75 10.94
CA SER A 141 9.55 27.09 12.26
C SER A 141 8.95 25.68 12.24
N ALA A 142 8.73 25.09 11.06
CA ALA A 142 8.09 23.81 10.93
C ALA A 142 8.79 22.72 11.74
N LEU A 143 8.00 21.86 12.38
CA LEU A 143 8.45 20.70 13.14
C LEU A 143 7.67 19.48 12.71
N TYR A 144 8.34 18.33 12.66
CA TYR A 144 7.63 17.06 12.53
C TYR A 144 6.74 16.80 13.73
N HIS A 145 5.58 16.19 13.48
CA HIS A 145 4.70 15.75 14.55
C HIS A 145 5.34 14.65 15.40
N ASP A 146 5.96 13.69 14.74
CA ASP A 146 6.73 12.62 15.37
C ASP A 146 8.23 12.81 15.11
N PRO A 147 8.98 13.33 16.09
CA PRO A 147 10.40 13.55 15.95
C PRO A 147 11.20 12.23 15.85
N TYR A 148 10.67 11.13 16.34
CA TYR A 148 11.33 9.83 16.27
C TYR A 148 11.25 9.21 14.87
N ALA A 149 10.22 9.52 14.12
CA ALA A 149 10.12 9.11 12.72
C ALA A 149 11.08 9.88 11.82
N GLY A 150 11.73 10.97 12.31
CA GLY A 150 12.70 11.77 11.57
C GLY A 150 12.11 12.38 10.29
N GLY A 151 10.82 12.72 10.30
CA GLY A 151 10.09 13.26 9.15
C GLY A 151 9.77 12.25 8.06
N ARG A 152 10.07 11.00 8.26
CA ARG A 152 9.62 9.93 7.37
C ARG A 152 8.13 9.69 7.56
N GLY A 153 7.48 9.19 6.53
CA GLY A 153 6.07 8.81 6.62
C GLY A 153 5.78 7.93 7.84
N ASN A 154 4.58 8.04 8.37
CA ASN A 154 4.17 7.50 9.68
C ASN A 154 4.25 5.97 9.81
N SER A 155 4.76 5.24 8.83
CA SER A 155 5.06 3.83 8.97
C SER A 155 6.27 3.44 8.11
N ILE A 156 7.28 2.89 8.73
CA ILE A 156 8.28 2.09 8.06
C ILE A 156 7.71 0.68 7.97
N ARG A 157 7.59 0.17 6.74
CA ARG A 157 7.07 -1.17 6.51
C ARG A 157 8.17 -2.04 5.95
N PHE A 158 8.45 -3.11 6.64
CA PHE A 158 9.29 -4.17 6.13
C PHE A 158 8.50 -4.96 5.08
N THR A 159 9.05 -5.06 3.88
CA THR A 159 8.38 -5.77 2.80
C THR A 159 8.61 -7.27 2.95
N VAL A 160 7.72 -7.94 3.65
CA VAL A 160 7.66 -9.40 3.72
C VAL A 160 6.43 -9.87 2.97
N ILE A 161 6.65 -10.58 1.88
CA ILE A 161 5.63 -11.02 0.93
C ILE A 161 5.47 -12.54 1.06
N THR A 162 4.23 -12.98 1.05
CA THR A 162 3.91 -14.40 1.01
C THR A 162 3.66 -14.84 -0.43
N PRO A 163 4.50 -15.70 -1.03
CA PRO A 163 4.27 -16.23 -2.36
C PRO A 163 2.95 -16.99 -2.43
N HIS A 164 2.19 -16.74 -3.48
CA HIS A 164 0.88 -17.32 -3.72
C HIS A 164 0.64 -17.48 -5.23
N ASP A 165 -0.35 -18.28 -5.58
CA ASP A 165 -0.84 -18.38 -6.95
C ASP A 165 -1.94 -17.32 -7.26
N LEU A 166 -2.44 -17.30 -8.49
CA LEU A 166 -3.50 -16.37 -8.92
C LEU A 166 -4.84 -16.55 -8.20
N SER A 167 -5.03 -17.62 -7.46
CA SER A 167 -6.19 -17.85 -6.59
C SER A 167 -6.01 -17.26 -5.20
N MET A 168 -4.88 -16.61 -4.91
CA MET A 168 -4.44 -16.11 -3.60
C MET A 168 -4.06 -17.24 -2.61
N LYS A 169 -3.95 -18.47 -3.05
CA LYS A 169 -3.53 -19.60 -2.21
C LYS A 169 -2.01 -19.53 -1.98
N VAL A 170 -1.60 -19.63 -0.72
CA VAL A 170 -0.20 -19.56 -0.31
C VAL A 170 0.58 -20.78 -0.81
N THR A 171 1.74 -20.53 -1.40
CA THR A 171 2.62 -21.59 -1.88
C THR A 171 3.19 -22.40 -0.72
N GLY A 172 3.02 -23.72 -0.80
CA GLY A 172 3.52 -24.66 0.21
C GLY A 172 2.63 -24.85 1.44
N VAL A 173 1.53 -24.12 1.56
CA VAL A 173 0.56 -24.31 2.65
C VAL A 173 -0.85 -24.53 2.08
N ASP A 174 -1.39 -25.72 2.27
CA ASP A 174 -2.57 -26.16 1.51
C ASP A 174 -3.86 -25.39 1.85
N ASN A 175 -4.06 -25.00 3.09
CA ASN A 175 -5.30 -24.39 3.59
C ASN A 175 -5.13 -22.91 3.97
N LEU A 176 -4.09 -22.23 3.47
CA LEU A 176 -3.81 -20.82 3.73
C LEU A 176 -3.90 -20.00 2.44
N PHE A 177 -4.55 -18.86 2.55
CA PHE A 177 -4.63 -17.82 1.53
C PHE A 177 -4.03 -16.53 2.08
N CYS A 178 -3.62 -15.61 1.21
CA CYS A 178 -3.16 -14.30 1.63
C CYS A 178 -3.86 -13.18 0.85
N ALA A 179 -3.87 -11.96 1.41
CA ALA A 179 -4.56 -10.83 0.81
C ALA A 179 -3.89 -9.50 1.15
N GLY A 180 -4.21 -8.47 0.37
CA GLY A 180 -3.69 -7.12 0.55
C GLY A 180 -2.17 -7.05 0.40
N GLU A 181 -1.54 -6.17 1.15
CA GLU A 181 -0.08 -5.99 1.09
C GLU A 181 0.70 -7.26 1.46
N LYS A 182 0.09 -8.21 2.16
CA LYS A 182 0.70 -9.50 2.48
C LYS A 182 0.92 -10.36 1.25
N ALA A 183 0.02 -10.27 0.29
CA ALA A 183 0.14 -10.94 -1.00
C ALA A 183 1.22 -10.29 -1.92
N GLY A 184 1.77 -9.17 -1.54
CA GLY A 184 2.94 -8.53 -2.17
C GLY A 184 2.61 -7.46 -3.19
N LEU A 185 3.64 -6.73 -3.57
CA LEU A 185 3.77 -5.69 -4.60
C LEU A 185 2.53 -4.81 -4.88
N MET A 186 1.59 -4.75 -3.95
CA MET A 186 0.41 -3.90 -4.04
C MET A 186 0.22 -3.08 -2.77
N VAL A 187 -0.44 -1.95 -2.90
CA VAL A 187 -0.77 -1.07 -1.78
C VAL A 187 -2.01 -0.28 -2.09
N GLY A 188 -2.93 -0.24 -1.15
CA GLY A 188 -4.17 0.52 -1.23
C GLY A 188 -5.37 -0.26 -0.72
N HIS A 189 -6.43 0.48 -0.40
CA HIS A 189 -7.66 -0.12 0.11
C HIS A 189 -8.39 -0.92 -0.98
N THR A 190 -8.39 -0.43 -2.22
CA THR A 190 -9.05 -1.09 -3.35
C THR A 190 -8.40 -2.43 -3.66
N GLU A 191 -7.08 -2.49 -3.63
CA GLU A 191 -6.28 -3.69 -3.80
C GLU A 191 -6.54 -4.70 -2.68
N ALA A 192 -6.60 -4.21 -1.45
CA ALA A 192 -6.92 -5.05 -0.29
C ALA A 192 -8.34 -5.62 -0.35
N ILE A 193 -9.33 -4.82 -0.78
CA ILE A 193 -10.72 -5.28 -0.96
C ILE A 193 -10.79 -6.34 -2.07
N CYS A 194 -10.16 -6.09 -3.22
CA CYS A 194 -10.14 -7.01 -4.36
C CYS A 194 -9.55 -8.38 -3.96
N THR A 195 -8.34 -8.36 -3.43
CA THR A 195 -7.62 -9.59 -3.06
C THR A 195 -8.23 -10.28 -1.85
N GLY A 196 -8.73 -9.54 -0.87
CA GLY A 196 -9.41 -10.07 0.30
C GLY A 196 -10.72 -10.77 -0.05
N THR A 197 -11.49 -10.18 -0.97
CA THR A 197 -12.71 -10.79 -1.50
C THR A 197 -12.41 -12.12 -2.22
N LEU A 198 -11.38 -12.12 -3.09
CA LEU A 198 -10.97 -13.33 -3.81
C LEU A 198 -10.45 -14.41 -2.86
N ALA A 199 -9.54 -14.04 -1.95
CA ALA A 199 -8.95 -14.98 -0.98
C ALA A 199 -10.03 -15.59 -0.07
N GLY A 200 -10.93 -14.77 0.47
CA GLY A 200 -12.04 -15.24 1.29
C GLY A 200 -13.00 -16.17 0.54
N HIS A 201 -13.37 -15.79 -0.68
CA HIS A 201 -14.20 -16.63 -1.55
C HIS A 201 -13.53 -17.98 -1.85
N ASN A 202 -12.26 -17.98 -2.18
CA ASN A 202 -11.49 -19.18 -2.47
C ASN A 202 -11.23 -20.05 -1.23
N ALA A 203 -11.08 -19.46 -0.06
CA ALA A 203 -11.00 -20.20 1.19
C ALA A 203 -12.27 -21.01 1.44
N VAL A 204 -13.46 -20.42 1.17
CA VAL A 204 -14.73 -21.15 1.27
C VAL A 204 -14.83 -22.21 0.17
N ARG A 205 -14.50 -21.88 -1.10
CA ARG A 205 -14.53 -22.86 -2.21
C ARG A 205 -13.69 -24.09 -1.89
N LYS A 206 -12.47 -23.87 -1.39
CA LYS A 206 -11.60 -24.98 -0.96
C LYS A 206 -12.21 -25.79 0.17
N ALA A 207 -12.76 -25.13 1.17
CA ALA A 207 -13.37 -25.82 2.32
C ALA A 207 -14.54 -26.72 1.93
N VAL A 208 -15.23 -26.40 0.82
CA VAL A 208 -16.36 -27.19 0.28
C VAL A 208 -15.99 -28.03 -0.95
N GLY A 209 -14.71 -28.19 -1.26
CA GLY A 209 -14.24 -29.05 -2.34
C GLY A 209 -14.51 -28.51 -3.76
N LYS A 210 -14.73 -27.19 -3.92
CA LYS A 210 -14.91 -26.55 -5.24
C LYS A 210 -13.58 -26.07 -5.80
N GLU A 211 -13.46 -26.03 -7.11
CA GLU A 211 -12.31 -25.41 -7.79
C GLU A 211 -12.13 -23.97 -7.39
N LEU A 212 -10.87 -23.52 -7.27
CA LEU A 212 -10.55 -22.15 -6.90
C LEU A 212 -10.83 -21.20 -8.07
N LEU A 213 -11.35 -20.05 -7.75
CA LEU A 213 -11.63 -19.00 -8.72
C LEU A 213 -10.33 -18.25 -9.06
N ILE A 214 -10.03 -18.14 -10.35
CA ILE A 214 -8.99 -17.27 -10.89
C ILE A 214 -9.66 -16.16 -11.68
N LEU A 215 -9.28 -14.92 -11.41
CA LEU A 215 -9.79 -13.77 -12.14
C LEU A 215 -9.02 -13.61 -13.45
N PRO A 216 -9.70 -13.52 -14.61
CA PRO A 216 -9.03 -13.38 -15.90
C PRO A 216 -8.43 -11.99 -16.08
N SER A 217 -7.34 -11.89 -16.83
CA SER A 217 -6.67 -10.61 -17.13
C SER A 217 -7.49 -9.65 -18.01
N SER A 218 -8.64 -10.07 -18.48
CA SER A 218 -9.60 -9.18 -19.16
C SER A 218 -10.30 -8.19 -18.21
N ILE A 219 -10.17 -8.39 -16.91
CA ILE A 219 -10.61 -7.43 -15.86
C ILE A 219 -9.42 -6.90 -15.07
N ALA A 220 -9.52 -5.66 -14.61
CA ALA A 220 -8.41 -4.96 -13.95
C ALA A 220 -7.85 -5.73 -12.73
N CYS A 221 -8.71 -6.31 -11.90
CA CYS A 221 -8.26 -7.10 -10.74
C CYS A 221 -7.44 -8.32 -11.15
N GLY A 222 -7.87 -9.05 -12.18
CA GLY A 222 -7.15 -10.23 -12.68
C GLY A 222 -5.82 -9.85 -13.36
N ASP A 223 -5.80 -8.76 -14.14
CA ASP A 223 -4.58 -8.25 -14.75
C ASP A 223 -3.58 -7.75 -13.70
N LEU A 224 -4.05 -7.10 -12.62
CA LEU A 224 -3.19 -6.70 -11.50
C LEU A 224 -2.48 -7.91 -10.89
N LEU A 225 -3.22 -8.97 -10.59
CA LEU A 225 -2.66 -10.18 -10.00
C LEU A 225 -1.64 -10.85 -10.93
N ALA A 226 -1.95 -10.95 -12.22
CA ALA A 226 -1.03 -11.48 -13.22
C ALA A 226 0.22 -10.58 -13.40
N CYS A 227 0.08 -9.26 -13.27
CA CYS A 227 1.20 -8.32 -13.30
C CYS A 227 2.11 -8.52 -12.08
N ILE A 228 1.52 -8.68 -10.89
CA ILE A 228 2.26 -8.92 -9.64
C ILE A 228 3.00 -10.25 -9.70
N GLU A 229 2.34 -11.33 -10.14
CA GLU A 229 2.95 -12.64 -10.26
C GLU A 229 4.20 -12.61 -11.15
N ARG A 230 4.12 -11.97 -12.32
CA ARG A 230 5.29 -11.77 -13.21
C ARG A 230 6.39 -10.96 -12.54
N SER A 231 6.02 -9.94 -11.79
CA SER A 231 6.97 -9.04 -11.12
C SER A 231 7.68 -9.70 -9.95
N LEU A 232 7.01 -10.59 -9.23
CA LEU A 232 7.60 -11.39 -8.15
C LEU A 232 8.74 -12.30 -8.65
N GLY A 233 8.69 -12.69 -9.91
CA GLY A 233 9.72 -13.51 -10.55
C GLY A 233 11.04 -12.78 -10.92
N SER A 234 11.13 -11.45 -10.70
CA SER A 234 12.30 -10.68 -11.08
C SER A 234 12.79 -9.75 -9.97
N PRO A 235 14.13 -9.58 -9.80
CA PRO A 235 14.68 -8.65 -8.80
C PRO A 235 14.21 -7.22 -8.99
N SER A 236 14.11 -6.73 -10.22
CA SER A 236 13.61 -5.38 -10.53
C SER A 236 12.12 -5.23 -10.22
N GLY A 237 11.33 -6.28 -10.41
CA GLY A 237 9.91 -6.27 -10.08
C GLY A 237 9.65 -6.12 -8.59
N LEU A 238 10.51 -6.68 -7.73
CA LEU A 238 10.40 -6.57 -6.27
C LEU A 238 10.57 -5.13 -5.76
N LEU A 239 11.09 -4.21 -6.57
CA LEU A 239 11.22 -2.80 -6.23
C LEU A 239 9.92 -2.00 -6.47
N ASN A 240 8.94 -2.58 -7.14
CA ASN A 240 7.71 -1.91 -7.52
C ASN A 240 6.60 -2.17 -6.51
N LYS A 241 5.71 -1.19 -6.39
CA LYS A 241 4.41 -1.33 -5.73
C LYS A 241 3.33 -0.83 -6.67
N TYR A 242 2.32 -1.65 -6.87
CA TYR A 242 1.23 -1.40 -7.80
C TYR A 242 -0.03 -0.95 -7.07
N THR A 243 -0.77 -0.04 -7.69
CA THR A 243 -2.06 0.44 -7.19
C THR A 243 -2.95 0.82 -8.37
N PHE A 244 -4.26 0.65 -8.23
CA PHE A 244 -5.24 1.15 -9.19
C PHE A 244 -5.28 2.68 -9.25
N ALA A 245 -4.82 3.35 -8.21
CA ALA A 245 -4.95 4.80 -8.05
C ALA A 245 -3.80 5.61 -8.66
N GLY A 246 -2.75 4.97 -9.21
CA GLY A 246 -1.64 5.71 -9.77
C GLY A 246 -0.44 4.85 -10.17
N GLY A 247 0.64 5.50 -10.61
CA GLY A 247 1.90 4.86 -10.95
C GLY A 247 1.83 3.91 -12.15
N ALA A 248 2.77 2.98 -12.20
CA ALA A 248 2.97 2.10 -13.34
C ALA A 248 1.74 1.24 -13.68
N TYR A 249 1.00 0.77 -12.66
CA TYR A 249 -0.17 -0.06 -12.93
C TYR A 249 -1.35 0.77 -13.46
N TYR A 250 -1.56 1.98 -12.98
CA TYR A 250 -2.59 2.87 -13.53
C TYR A 250 -2.32 3.17 -15.01
N SER A 251 -1.09 3.52 -15.37
CA SER A 251 -0.70 3.73 -16.77
C SER A 251 -0.96 2.48 -17.61
N ARG A 252 -0.56 1.31 -17.12
CA ARG A 252 -0.84 0.04 -17.78
C ARG A 252 -2.35 -0.19 -18.03
N MET A 253 -3.20 0.06 -17.03
CA MET A 253 -4.65 -0.08 -17.19
C MET A 253 -5.20 0.86 -18.27
N TYR A 254 -4.69 2.09 -18.29
CA TYR A 254 -5.08 3.08 -19.27
C TYR A 254 -4.70 2.64 -20.69
N ASP A 255 -3.43 2.30 -20.89
CA ASP A 255 -2.88 1.90 -22.19
C ASP A 255 -3.52 0.62 -22.74
N SER A 256 -3.84 -0.32 -21.84
CA SER A 256 -4.51 -1.57 -22.23
C SER A 256 -6.03 -1.47 -22.35
N GLY A 257 -6.61 -0.28 -22.13
CA GLY A 257 -8.05 -0.06 -22.17
C GLY A 257 -8.82 -0.73 -21.03
N LEU A 258 -8.15 -1.15 -19.99
CA LEU A 258 -8.79 -1.72 -18.79
C LEU A 258 -9.43 -0.63 -17.91
N TYR A 259 -8.86 0.58 -17.90
CA TYR A 259 -9.43 1.71 -17.19
C TYR A 259 -10.66 2.26 -17.92
N THR A 260 -11.76 2.39 -17.21
CA THR A 260 -12.97 3.09 -17.67
C THR A 260 -13.86 3.44 -16.48
N THR A 261 -14.56 4.56 -16.59
CA THR A 261 -15.61 4.99 -15.65
C THR A 261 -17.02 4.65 -16.15
N ASP A 262 -17.13 4.08 -17.36
CA ASP A 262 -18.41 3.66 -17.93
C ASP A 262 -18.88 2.34 -17.28
N ILE A 263 -19.89 2.43 -16.44
CA ILE A 263 -20.48 1.31 -15.71
C ILE A 263 -21.02 0.24 -16.66
N ARG A 264 -21.54 0.61 -17.82
CA ARG A 264 -22.07 -0.36 -18.79
C ARG A 264 -20.94 -1.21 -19.36
N ARG A 265 -19.84 -0.57 -19.75
CA ARG A 265 -18.64 -1.26 -20.22
C ARG A 265 -18.03 -2.17 -19.15
N ILE A 266 -17.97 -1.70 -17.90
CA ILE A 266 -17.52 -2.53 -16.78
C ILE A 266 -18.44 -3.74 -16.60
N SER A 267 -19.76 -3.54 -16.58
CA SER A 267 -20.73 -4.61 -16.40
C SER A 267 -20.68 -5.64 -17.55
N GLN A 268 -20.51 -5.17 -18.78
CA GLN A 268 -20.37 -6.06 -19.93
C GLN A 268 -19.11 -6.91 -19.83
N ARG A 269 -17.97 -6.30 -19.51
CA ARG A 269 -16.70 -7.00 -19.32
C ARG A 269 -16.77 -8.08 -18.22
N VAL A 270 -17.46 -7.79 -17.10
CA VAL A 270 -17.68 -8.75 -16.04
C VAL A 270 -18.55 -9.93 -16.50
N LYS A 271 -19.57 -9.65 -17.34
CA LYS A 271 -20.43 -10.71 -17.94
C LYS A 271 -19.64 -11.58 -18.92
N ASP A 272 -18.86 -10.95 -19.79
CA ASP A 272 -18.03 -11.65 -20.79
C ASP A 272 -16.98 -12.55 -20.13
N ALA A 273 -16.48 -12.12 -18.97
CA ALA A 273 -15.58 -12.90 -18.12
C ALA A 273 -16.29 -14.05 -17.34
N GLY A 274 -17.60 -14.19 -17.46
CA GLY A 274 -18.37 -15.20 -16.70
C GLY A 274 -18.48 -14.95 -15.19
N LEU A 275 -18.19 -13.72 -14.74
CA LEU A 275 -18.07 -13.38 -13.31
C LEU A 275 -19.33 -12.71 -12.74
N ALA A 276 -20.37 -12.49 -13.55
CA ALA A 276 -21.58 -11.82 -13.10
C ALA A 276 -22.22 -12.58 -11.93
N GLY A 277 -22.35 -11.91 -10.79
CA GLY A 277 -22.95 -12.46 -9.57
C GLY A 277 -22.17 -13.56 -8.88
N ILE A 278 -20.91 -13.81 -9.26
CA ILE A 278 -20.15 -14.95 -8.71
C ILE A 278 -19.94 -14.84 -7.18
N PHE A 279 -19.72 -13.64 -6.67
CA PHE A 279 -19.56 -13.40 -5.24
C PHE A 279 -20.89 -13.29 -4.47
N SER A 280 -22.01 -13.18 -5.17
CA SER A 280 -23.35 -13.16 -4.56
C SER A 280 -23.98 -14.56 -4.45
N ARG A 281 -23.40 -15.54 -5.09
CA ARG A 281 -23.90 -16.93 -5.04
C ARG A 281 -23.50 -17.59 -3.75
N ARG A 282 -24.47 -18.18 -3.06
CA ARG A 282 -24.19 -18.98 -1.86
C ARG A 282 -23.36 -20.20 -2.24
N LEU A 283 -22.27 -20.44 -1.52
CA LEU A 283 -21.39 -21.59 -1.76
C LEU A 283 -21.73 -22.80 -0.88
N LEU A 284 -22.38 -22.56 0.26
CA LEU A 284 -22.85 -23.55 1.24
C LEU A 284 -24.35 -23.79 1.09
#